data_935741f4928944ab835e47e129ae23ea
#
_entry.id   935741f4928944ab835e47e129ae23ea
#
_cell.length_a   1.000
_cell.length_b   1.000
_cell.length_c   1.000
_cell.angle_alpha   90.00
_cell.angle_beta   90.00
_cell.angle_gamma   90.00
#
_symmetry.space_group_name_H-M   'P 1'
#
loop_
_entity.id
_entity.type
_entity.pdbx_description
1 polymer ?
#
loop_
_entity_poly.entity_id
_entity_poly.type
_entity_poly.pdbx_seq_one_letter_code
_entity_poly.pdbx_strand_id
1 'polypeptide(L)'
;MRHRGKVALVTGGSSGIGQAIACRLGREGAKVAIADVAEAGETLALLRESGSEGFGARCDISVPGEVASFVSQVGARLGPPQILVHSAVVQFVRPFEELSLEEWRRTQTVNQESMFHLLKAVLPEMKAGQWGRIIAIASSTFFVGAPAMTHYITSKGALIGLVHGLAAEVGPFGITINAVAPGLTRTKSADATLPGDLFRQVVALQCIKRNGTPEDQAAVVSFLASEEAGFITGQTILADGGQGRT
;
A
#
# COMPACT_ATOMS: atom_id res chain seq x y z
N MET A 1 4.56 15.86 15.47
CA MET A 1 4.06 14.58 14.95
C MET A 1 3.27 14.86 13.69
N ARG A 2 3.74 14.31 12.55
CA ARG A 2 3.26 14.61 11.17
C ARG A 2 1.80 14.23 10.94
N HIS A 3 1.32 13.15 11.59
CA HIS A 3 -0.03 12.61 11.39
C HIS A 3 -0.92 12.72 12.63
N ARG A 4 -0.60 13.64 13.54
CA ARG A 4 -1.34 13.79 14.80
C ARG A 4 -2.83 14.00 14.55
N GLY A 5 -3.66 13.16 15.19
CA GLY A 5 -5.12 13.23 15.11
C GLY A 5 -5.73 12.62 13.84
N LYS A 6 -4.92 12.06 12.93
CA LYS A 6 -5.40 11.38 11.73
C LYS A 6 -5.64 9.90 12.01
N VAL A 7 -6.58 9.31 11.30
CA VAL A 7 -6.85 7.87 11.26
C VAL A 7 -6.34 7.30 9.96
N ALA A 8 -5.41 6.36 10.03
CA ALA A 8 -4.84 5.67 8.87
C ALA A 8 -5.36 4.23 8.78
N LEU A 9 -5.89 3.85 7.62
CA LEU A 9 -6.23 2.48 7.27
C LEU A 9 -5.15 1.92 6.36
N VAL A 10 -4.52 0.82 6.78
CA VAL A 10 -3.45 0.13 6.03
C VAL A 10 -3.91 -1.29 5.74
N THR A 11 -4.00 -1.66 4.45
CA THR A 11 -4.24 -3.04 4.06
C THR A 11 -2.94 -3.82 3.92
N GLY A 12 -2.93 -5.12 4.26
CA GLY A 12 -1.69 -5.90 4.27
C GLY A 12 -0.71 -5.45 5.36
N GLY A 13 -1.22 -4.89 6.47
CA GLY A 13 -0.41 -4.28 7.52
C GLY A 13 0.12 -5.23 8.58
N SER A 14 -0.11 -6.54 8.46
CA SER A 14 0.39 -7.54 9.41
C SER A 14 1.87 -7.89 9.23
N SER A 15 2.46 -7.57 8.06
CA SER A 15 3.86 -7.91 7.75
C SER A 15 4.50 -6.98 6.73
N GLY A 16 5.82 -7.10 6.56
CA GLY A 16 6.60 -6.50 5.47
C GLY A 16 6.44 -4.99 5.31
N ILE A 17 6.20 -4.54 4.09
CA ILE A 17 6.06 -3.11 3.76
C ILE A 17 4.85 -2.50 4.48
N GLY A 18 3.70 -3.19 4.48
CA GLY A 18 2.49 -2.71 5.15
C GLY A 18 2.67 -2.53 6.65
N GLN A 19 3.36 -3.47 7.33
CA GLN A 19 3.70 -3.37 8.75
C GLN A 19 4.61 -2.15 9.03
N ALA A 20 5.66 -1.96 8.23
CA ALA A 20 6.56 -0.83 8.39
C ALA A 20 5.84 0.52 8.19
N ILE A 21 4.92 0.59 7.22
CA ILE A 21 4.08 1.75 6.98
C ILE A 21 3.17 2.01 8.19
N ALA A 22 2.46 0.99 8.67
CA ALA A 22 1.58 1.10 9.83
C ALA A 22 2.33 1.62 11.06
N CYS A 23 3.49 1.01 11.38
CA CYS A 23 4.34 1.43 12.48
C CYS A 23 4.91 2.84 12.31
N ARG A 24 5.25 3.24 11.08
CA ARG A 24 5.75 4.58 10.79
C ARG A 24 4.67 5.64 11.01
N LEU A 25 3.47 5.43 10.45
CA LEU A 25 2.33 6.34 10.62
C LEU A 25 1.94 6.47 12.08
N GLY A 26 1.91 5.37 12.83
CA GLY A 26 1.66 5.36 14.26
C GLY A 26 2.68 6.17 15.04
N ARG A 27 3.98 5.92 14.87
CA ARG A 27 5.06 6.69 15.51
C ARG A 27 4.99 8.19 15.21
N GLU A 28 4.41 8.56 14.07
CA GLU A 28 4.21 9.95 13.69
C GLU A 28 2.84 10.52 14.12
N GLY A 29 2.08 9.78 14.92
CA GLY A 29 0.89 10.25 15.65
C GLY A 29 -0.46 9.90 15.03
N ALA A 30 -0.50 9.05 14.01
CA ALA A 30 -1.76 8.51 13.50
C ALA A 30 -2.30 7.42 14.45
N LYS A 31 -3.63 7.31 14.54
CA LYS A 31 -4.31 6.08 14.95
C LYS A 31 -4.34 5.15 13.75
N VAL A 32 -4.01 3.87 13.92
CA VAL A 32 -3.80 2.97 12.79
C VAL A 32 -4.77 1.79 12.80
N ALA A 33 -5.52 1.64 11.72
CA ALA A 33 -6.35 0.46 11.45
C ALA A 33 -5.63 -0.46 10.45
N ILE A 34 -5.62 -1.78 10.73
CA ILE A 34 -4.97 -2.81 9.92
C ILE A 34 -6.01 -3.79 9.40
N ALA A 35 -6.21 -3.81 8.07
CA ALA A 35 -7.02 -4.82 7.38
C ALA A 35 -6.08 -5.87 6.77
N ASP A 36 -6.16 -7.11 7.22
CA ASP A 36 -5.34 -8.20 6.70
C ASP A 36 -6.10 -9.53 6.81
N VAL A 37 -5.78 -10.50 5.96
CA VAL A 37 -6.27 -11.88 6.10
C VAL A 37 -5.54 -12.64 7.21
N ALA A 38 -4.32 -12.21 7.54
CA ALA A 38 -3.53 -12.69 8.66
C ALA A 38 -3.79 -11.86 9.93
N GLU A 39 -3.47 -12.42 11.08
CA GLU A 39 -3.56 -11.69 12.35
C GLU A 39 -2.52 -10.59 12.45
N ALA A 40 -2.93 -9.40 12.85
CA ALA A 40 -2.07 -8.22 13.00
C ALA A 40 -1.43 -8.08 14.40
N GLY A 41 -1.38 -9.15 15.18
CA GLY A 41 -0.95 -9.13 16.59
C GLY A 41 0.43 -8.52 16.80
N GLU A 42 1.43 -8.90 15.98
CA GLU A 42 2.78 -8.35 16.03
C GLU A 42 2.78 -6.83 15.77
N THR A 43 2.10 -6.40 14.72
CA THR A 43 2.03 -4.98 14.37
C THR A 43 1.30 -4.15 15.43
N LEU A 44 0.22 -4.69 16.00
CA LEU A 44 -0.51 -4.03 17.09
C LEU A 44 0.36 -3.92 18.36
N ALA A 45 1.22 -4.90 18.64
CA ALA A 45 2.18 -4.81 19.73
C ALA A 45 3.18 -3.68 19.50
N LEU A 46 3.79 -3.60 18.30
CA LEU A 46 4.72 -2.53 17.92
C LEU A 46 4.09 -1.13 17.98
N LEU A 47 2.81 -1.01 17.58
CA LEU A 47 2.07 0.25 17.69
C LEU A 47 1.90 0.66 19.17
N ARG A 48 1.52 -0.27 20.04
CA ARG A 48 1.37 0.01 21.49
C ARG A 48 2.71 0.41 22.12
N GLU A 49 3.80 -0.28 21.81
CA GLU A 49 5.15 0.05 22.28
C GLU A 49 5.59 1.47 21.88
N SER A 50 5.13 1.95 20.71
CA SER A 50 5.38 3.33 20.26
C SER A 50 4.39 4.36 20.81
N GLY A 51 3.46 3.96 21.67
CA GLY A 51 2.42 4.82 22.23
C GLY A 51 1.30 5.17 21.26
N SER A 52 1.14 4.39 20.18
CA SER A 52 0.11 4.62 19.16
C SER A 52 -1.13 3.78 19.40
N GLU A 53 -2.29 4.36 19.15
CA GLU A 53 -3.57 3.64 19.15
C GLU A 53 -3.70 2.82 17.87
N GLY A 54 -3.97 1.52 17.99
CA GLY A 54 -4.11 0.60 16.87
C GLY A 54 -5.34 -0.29 16.99
N PHE A 55 -5.97 -0.60 15.86
CA PHE A 55 -7.04 -1.58 15.69
C PHE A 55 -6.73 -2.48 14.51
N GLY A 56 -6.89 -3.77 14.66
CA GLY A 56 -6.72 -4.74 13.58
C GLY A 56 -7.80 -5.79 13.63
N ALA A 57 -8.30 -6.19 12.48
CA ALA A 57 -9.20 -7.33 12.34
C ALA A 57 -8.94 -8.04 11.02
N ARG A 58 -9.28 -9.34 10.99
CA ARG A 58 -9.27 -10.10 9.75
C ARG A 58 -10.24 -9.46 8.76
N CYS A 59 -9.75 -9.15 7.57
CA CYS A 59 -10.52 -8.58 6.47
C CYS A 59 -9.94 -9.05 5.15
N ASP A 60 -10.71 -9.81 4.38
CA ASP A 60 -10.39 -10.10 3.00
C ASP A 60 -10.88 -8.94 2.14
N ILE A 61 -9.94 -8.12 1.68
CA ILE A 61 -10.26 -6.92 0.90
C ILE A 61 -10.83 -7.22 -0.49
N SER A 62 -10.78 -8.47 -0.95
CA SER A 62 -11.44 -8.92 -2.18
C SER A 62 -12.94 -9.09 -2.02
N VAL A 63 -13.45 -9.05 -0.77
CA VAL A 63 -14.87 -9.22 -0.42
C VAL A 63 -15.47 -7.86 -0.04
N PRO A 64 -16.32 -7.24 -0.88
CA PRO A 64 -16.85 -5.89 -0.63
C PRO A 64 -17.55 -5.73 0.73
N GLY A 65 -18.28 -6.76 1.16
CA GLY A 65 -18.98 -6.76 2.44
C GLY A 65 -18.04 -6.73 3.64
N GLU A 66 -16.89 -7.44 3.57
CA GLU A 66 -15.87 -7.41 4.63
C GLU A 66 -15.20 -6.03 4.69
N VAL A 67 -14.91 -5.41 3.54
CA VAL A 67 -14.36 -4.05 3.47
C VAL A 67 -15.31 -3.04 4.11
N ALA A 68 -16.60 -3.05 3.74
CA ALA A 68 -17.59 -2.13 4.28
C ALA A 68 -17.75 -2.30 5.81
N SER A 69 -17.81 -3.53 6.28
CA SER A 69 -17.89 -3.87 7.71
C SER A 69 -16.64 -3.39 8.46
N PHE A 70 -15.45 -3.65 7.91
CA PHE A 70 -14.19 -3.24 8.51
C PHE A 70 -14.09 -1.70 8.63
N VAL A 71 -14.37 -0.97 7.55
CA VAL A 71 -14.33 0.51 7.56
C VAL A 71 -15.33 1.08 8.58
N SER A 72 -16.53 0.50 8.70
CA SER A 72 -17.51 0.87 9.73
C SER A 72 -16.97 0.66 11.15
N GLN A 73 -16.31 -0.47 11.41
CA GLN A 73 -15.67 -0.76 12.70
C GLN A 73 -14.55 0.23 13.02
N VAL A 74 -13.74 0.60 12.01
CA VAL A 74 -12.70 1.62 12.16
C VAL A 74 -13.32 2.95 12.55
N GLY A 75 -14.37 3.38 11.84
CA GLY A 75 -15.10 4.61 12.14
C GLY A 75 -15.62 4.67 13.58
N ALA A 76 -16.18 3.58 14.07
CA ALA A 76 -16.70 3.49 15.44
C ALA A 76 -15.61 3.49 16.52
N ARG A 77 -14.42 2.96 16.24
CA ARG A 77 -13.34 2.78 17.25
C ARG A 77 -12.31 3.89 17.24
N LEU A 78 -11.88 4.32 16.06
CA LEU A 78 -10.76 5.25 15.89
C LEU A 78 -11.19 6.59 15.29
N GLY A 79 -12.36 6.63 14.65
CA GLY A 79 -12.84 7.70 13.81
C GLY A 79 -12.72 7.36 12.31
N PRO A 80 -13.31 8.18 11.42
CA PRO A 80 -13.31 7.92 9.98
C PRO A 80 -11.88 7.92 9.41
N PRO A 81 -11.53 6.95 8.55
CA PRO A 81 -10.22 6.91 7.90
C PRO A 81 -9.99 8.15 7.02
N GLN A 82 -8.90 8.87 7.29
CA GLN A 82 -8.47 10.04 6.54
C GLN A 82 -7.23 9.75 5.70
N ILE A 83 -6.48 8.71 6.04
CA ILE A 83 -5.35 8.18 5.27
C ILE A 83 -5.69 6.74 4.89
N LEU A 84 -5.63 6.41 3.60
CA LEU A 84 -5.76 5.06 3.08
C LEU A 84 -4.45 4.63 2.43
N VAL A 85 -3.88 3.51 2.89
CA VAL A 85 -2.74 2.87 2.24
C VAL A 85 -3.14 1.48 1.76
N HIS A 86 -3.20 1.29 0.45
CA HIS A 86 -3.45 0.00 -0.17
C HIS A 86 -2.13 -0.73 -0.40
N SER A 87 -1.80 -1.67 0.49
CA SER A 87 -0.54 -2.43 0.46
C SER A 87 -0.73 -3.95 0.39
N ALA A 88 -1.93 -4.47 0.65
CA ALA A 88 -2.20 -5.90 0.50
C ALA A 88 -1.97 -6.37 -0.94
N VAL A 89 -1.43 -7.57 -1.10
CA VAL A 89 -0.98 -8.07 -2.40
C VAL A 89 -0.99 -9.59 -2.47
N VAL A 90 -1.35 -10.09 -3.64
CA VAL A 90 -1.05 -11.46 -4.09
C VAL A 90 0.05 -11.38 -5.14
N GLN A 91 1.15 -12.09 -4.88
CA GLN A 91 2.32 -12.12 -5.76
C GLN A 91 2.89 -13.53 -5.82
N PHE A 92 3.16 -14.01 -7.02
CA PHE A 92 3.86 -15.27 -7.30
C PHE A 92 4.53 -15.20 -8.66
N VAL A 93 5.34 -16.19 -9.00
CA VAL A 93 6.01 -16.31 -10.30
C VAL A 93 5.33 -17.43 -11.09
N ARG A 94 4.83 -17.11 -12.30
CA ARG A 94 4.15 -18.07 -13.18
C ARG A 94 4.35 -17.66 -14.64
N PRO A 95 4.94 -18.49 -15.51
CA PRO A 95 4.97 -18.26 -16.95
C PRO A 95 3.56 -18.00 -17.50
N PHE A 96 3.44 -17.12 -18.48
CA PHE A 96 2.13 -16.69 -18.96
C PHE A 96 1.31 -17.86 -19.53
N GLU A 97 1.96 -18.80 -20.20
CA GLU A 97 1.35 -20.00 -20.80
C GLU A 97 0.79 -20.97 -19.75
N GLU A 98 1.34 -20.94 -18.53
CA GLU A 98 0.93 -21.80 -17.42
C GLU A 98 -0.06 -21.09 -16.48
N LEU A 99 -0.26 -19.78 -16.67
CA LEU A 99 -1.11 -18.96 -15.81
C LEU A 99 -2.58 -19.31 -16.01
N SER A 100 -3.22 -19.84 -14.97
CA SER A 100 -4.65 -20.14 -15.01
C SER A 100 -5.49 -18.85 -14.93
N LEU A 101 -6.72 -18.92 -15.48
CA LEU A 101 -7.68 -17.80 -15.37
C LEU A 101 -8.06 -17.52 -13.90
N GLU A 102 -8.05 -18.53 -13.05
CA GLU A 102 -8.32 -18.36 -11.61
C GLU A 102 -7.19 -17.59 -10.93
N GLU A 103 -5.92 -17.95 -11.17
CA GLU A 103 -4.76 -17.21 -10.66
C GLU A 103 -4.72 -15.78 -11.15
N TRP A 104 -5.02 -15.57 -12.45
CA TRP A 104 -5.17 -14.24 -13.02
C TRP A 104 -6.23 -13.43 -12.29
N ARG A 105 -7.47 -13.94 -12.21
CA ARG A 105 -8.58 -13.26 -11.55
C ARG A 105 -8.27 -12.95 -10.10
N ARG A 106 -7.76 -13.92 -9.33
CA ARG A 106 -7.38 -13.71 -7.95
C ARG A 106 -6.39 -12.55 -7.80
N THR A 107 -5.39 -12.49 -8.68
CA THR A 107 -4.41 -11.39 -8.65
C THR A 107 -5.08 -10.04 -8.93
N GLN A 108 -5.95 -9.95 -9.95
CA GLN A 108 -6.64 -8.70 -10.26
C GLN A 108 -7.58 -8.28 -9.13
N THR A 109 -8.37 -9.21 -8.59
CA THR A 109 -9.34 -8.92 -7.54
C THR A 109 -8.67 -8.43 -6.25
N VAL A 110 -7.59 -9.08 -5.80
CA VAL A 110 -6.90 -8.67 -4.58
C VAL A 110 -6.06 -7.41 -4.80
N ASN A 111 -5.31 -7.32 -5.90
CA ASN A 111 -4.31 -6.26 -6.06
C ASN A 111 -4.88 -4.94 -6.57
N GLN A 112 -5.99 -4.96 -7.32
CA GLN A 112 -6.52 -3.73 -7.90
C GLN A 112 -8.02 -3.50 -7.66
N GLU A 113 -8.90 -4.52 -7.83
CA GLU A 113 -10.34 -4.35 -7.66
C GLU A 113 -10.69 -4.02 -6.20
N SER A 114 -9.97 -4.59 -5.24
CA SER A 114 -10.10 -4.26 -3.83
C SER A 114 -9.90 -2.78 -3.52
N MET A 115 -9.03 -2.08 -4.27
CA MET A 115 -8.84 -0.64 -4.13
C MET A 115 -10.12 0.12 -4.46
N PHE A 116 -10.90 -0.34 -5.47
CA PHE A 116 -12.20 0.24 -5.77
C PHE A 116 -13.16 0.10 -4.57
N HIS A 117 -13.22 -1.06 -3.92
CA HIS A 117 -14.07 -1.28 -2.75
C HIS A 117 -13.68 -0.40 -1.57
N LEU A 118 -12.38 -0.29 -1.30
CA LEU A 118 -11.85 0.59 -0.24
C LEU A 118 -12.18 2.06 -0.52
N LEU A 119 -11.96 2.53 -1.74
CA LEU A 119 -12.28 3.90 -2.14
C LEU A 119 -13.76 4.22 -1.99
N LYS A 120 -14.66 3.31 -2.41
CA LYS A 120 -16.11 3.47 -2.20
C LYS A 120 -16.49 3.60 -0.74
N ALA A 121 -15.75 2.94 0.16
CA ALA A 121 -16.02 2.95 1.58
C ALA A 121 -15.46 4.21 2.30
N VAL A 122 -14.31 4.76 1.87
CA VAL A 122 -13.65 5.86 2.59
C VAL A 122 -13.90 7.25 1.98
N LEU A 123 -14.12 7.35 0.67
CA LEU A 123 -14.26 8.64 -0.02
C LEU A 123 -15.43 9.50 0.47
N PRO A 124 -16.61 8.98 0.84
CA PRO A 124 -17.69 9.81 1.36
C PRO A 124 -17.27 10.66 2.55
N GLU A 125 -16.63 10.06 3.54
CA GLU A 125 -16.17 10.77 4.75
C GLU A 125 -14.97 11.69 4.45
N MET A 126 -14.04 11.27 3.59
CA MET A 126 -12.94 12.15 3.17
C MET A 126 -13.46 13.40 2.44
N LYS A 127 -14.46 13.25 1.55
CA LYS A 127 -15.10 14.38 0.86
C LYS A 127 -15.85 15.30 1.82
N ALA A 128 -16.61 14.74 2.76
CA ALA A 128 -17.30 15.53 3.79
C ALA A 128 -16.30 16.31 4.66
N GLY A 129 -15.18 15.70 5.01
CA GLY A 129 -14.10 16.32 5.78
C GLY A 129 -13.18 17.26 4.98
N GLN A 130 -13.36 17.37 3.66
CA GLN A 130 -12.53 18.16 2.73
C GLN A 130 -11.03 17.88 2.90
N TRP A 131 -10.68 16.63 3.21
CA TRP A 131 -9.32 16.19 3.41
C TRP A 131 -9.18 14.67 3.25
N GLY A 132 -8.15 14.23 2.58
CA GLY A 132 -7.81 12.81 2.46
C GLY A 132 -6.44 12.60 1.83
N ARG A 133 -5.81 11.48 2.18
CA ARG A 133 -4.54 11.03 1.59
C ARG A 133 -4.66 9.57 1.23
N ILE A 134 -4.51 9.27 -0.05
CA ILE A 134 -4.69 7.91 -0.59
C ILE A 134 -3.39 7.50 -1.25
N ILE A 135 -2.82 6.38 -0.81
CA ILE A 135 -1.56 5.87 -1.31
C ILE A 135 -1.75 4.41 -1.78
N ALA A 136 -1.50 4.16 -3.07
CA ALA A 136 -1.48 2.81 -3.64
C ALA A 136 -0.03 2.30 -3.70
N ILE A 137 0.22 1.10 -3.18
CA ILE A 137 1.52 0.45 -3.34
C ILE A 137 1.53 -0.29 -4.68
N ALA A 138 2.13 0.37 -5.68
CA ALA A 138 2.37 -0.18 -7.02
C ALA A 138 3.62 -1.08 -7.02
N SER A 139 4.43 -1.05 -8.08
CA SER A 139 5.72 -1.74 -8.15
C SER A 139 6.59 -1.15 -9.26
N SER A 140 7.90 -1.06 -9.03
CA SER A 140 8.87 -0.70 -10.08
C SER A 140 8.93 -1.73 -11.21
N THR A 141 8.46 -2.97 -10.99
CA THR A 141 8.35 -3.99 -12.05
C THR A 141 7.46 -3.55 -13.22
N PHE A 142 6.52 -2.63 -12.99
CA PHE A 142 5.73 -2.04 -14.07
C PHE A 142 6.63 -1.27 -15.08
N PHE A 143 7.67 -0.63 -14.61
CA PHE A 143 8.55 0.20 -15.44
C PHE A 143 9.73 -0.58 -16.03
N VAL A 144 10.21 -1.63 -15.34
CA VAL A 144 11.39 -2.38 -15.77
C VAL A 144 11.07 -3.74 -16.39
N GLY A 145 9.84 -4.24 -16.18
CA GLY A 145 9.45 -5.59 -16.56
C GLY A 145 10.02 -6.65 -15.61
N ALA A 146 9.37 -7.81 -15.56
CA ALA A 146 9.88 -9.01 -14.90
C ALA A 146 9.26 -10.24 -15.56
N PRO A 147 10.05 -11.24 -15.98
CA PRO A 147 9.53 -12.47 -16.57
C PRO A 147 8.59 -13.21 -15.60
N ALA A 148 7.59 -13.87 -16.15
CA ALA A 148 6.62 -14.70 -15.41
C ALA A 148 5.82 -13.93 -14.32
N MET A 149 5.71 -12.60 -14.44
CA MET A 149 4.95 -11.73 -13.52
C MET A 149 3.89 -10.88 -14.23
N THR A 150 3.45 -11.26 -15.43
CA THR A 150 2.50 -10.48 -16.24
C THR A 150 1.22 -10.14 -15.48
N HIS A 151 0.61 -11.10 -14.77
CA HIS A 151 -0.58 -10.91 -13.95
C HIS A 151 -0.38 -9.83 -12.85
N TYR A 152 0.76 -9.88 -12.19
CA TYR A 152 1.14 -8.93 -11.13
C TYR A 152 1.41 -7.53 -11.71
N ILE A 153 2.25 -7.44 -12.75
CA ILE A 153 2.58 -6.18 -13.42
C ILE A 153 1.32 -5.49 -13.93
N THR A 154 0.40 -6.25 -14.55
CA THR A 154 -0.89 -5.72 -15.01
C THR A 154 -1.69 -5.12 -13.85
N SER A 155 -1.78 -5.83 -12.72
CA SER A 155 -2.50 -5.34 -11.54
C SER A 155 -1.87 -4.06 -10.96
N LYS A 156 -0.54 -3.95 -10.97
CA LYS A 156 0.18 -2.77 -10.48
C LYS A 156 0.08 -1.59 -11.45
N GLY A 157 0.06 -1.84 -12.76
CA GLY A 157 -0.23 -0.83 -13.78
C GLY A 157 -1.66 -0.29 -13.69
N ALA A 158 -2.64 -1.15 -13.36
CA ALA A 158 -4.02 -0.73 -13.14
C ALA A 158 -4.14 0.25 -11.96
N LEU A 159 -3.39 0.06 -10.87
CA LEU A 159 -3.35 1.02 -9.75
C LEU A 159 -2.79 2.38 -10.19
N ILE A 160 -1.77 2.41 -11.05
CA ILE A 160 -1.20 3.65 -11.59
C ILE A 160 -2.25 4.38 -12.43
N GLY A 161 -2.96 3.66 -13.31
CA GLY A 161 -4.06 4.24 -14.11
C GLY A 161 -5.19 4.79 -13.24
N LEU A 162 -5.57 4.05 -12.17
CA LEU A 162 -6.59 4.50 -11.23
C LEU A 162 -6.15 5.78 -10.49
N VAL A 163 -4.90 5.87 -10.07
CA VAL A 163 -4.32 7.06 -9.41
C VAL A 163 -4.42 8.27 -10.34
N HIS A 164 -4.04 8.13 -11.61
CA HIS A 164 -4.14 9.22 -12.58
C HIS A 164 -5.58 9.68 -12.80
N GLY A 165 -6.51 8.74 -13.02
CA GLY A 165 -7.91 9.06 -13.29
C GLY A 165 -8.62 9.71 -12.10
N LEU A 166 -8.45 9.14 -10.90
CA LEU A 166 -9.18 9.58 -9.72
C LEU A 166 -8.64 10.90 -9.15
N ALA A 167 -7.39 11.26 -9.38
CA ALA A 167 -6.78 12.48 -8.86
C ALA A 167 -7.57 13.75 -9.24
N ALA A 168 -8.04 13.83 -10.49
CA ALA A 168 -8.83 14.96 -10.97
C ALA A 168 -10.22 15.03 -10.31
N GLU A 169 -10.81 13.88 -9.96
CA GLU A 169 -12.14 13.80 -9.38
C GLU A 169 -12.16 14.15 -7.88
N VAL A 170 -11.07 13.85 -7.15
CA VAL A 170 -11.02 14.03 -5.69
C VAL A 170 -10.27 15.28 -5.28
N GLY A 171 -9.41 15.82 -6.14
CA GLY A 171 -8.64 17.04 -5.87
C GLY A 171 -9.45 18.23 -5.40
N PRO A 172 -10.64 18.55 -5.98
CA PRO A 172 -11.50 19.64 -5.52
C PRO A 172 -11.97 19.52 -4.06
N PHE A 173 -11.84 18.34 -3.46
CA PHE A 173 -12.19 18.10 -2.05
C PHE A 173 -10.97 18.06 -1.11
N GLY A 174 -9.80 18.58 -1.53
CA GLY A 174 -8.59 18.56 -0.72
C GLY A 174 -7.97 17.16 -0.53
N ILE A 175 -8.38 16.21 -1.36
CA ILE A 175 -7.91 14.81 -1.31
C ILE A 175 -6.81 14.61 -2.34
N THR A 176 -5.68 14.04 -1.92
CA THR A 176 -4.64 13.59 -2.86
C THR A 176 -4.62 12.07 -2.97
N ILE A 177 -4.32 11.58 -4.17
CA ILE A 177 -4.09 10.16 -4.44
C ILE A 177 -2.80 9.99 -5.21
N ASN A 178 -1.90 9.14 -4.71
CA ASN A 178 -0.60 8.86 -5.33
C ASN A 178 -0.26 7.37 -5.26
N ALA A 179 0.66 6.94 -6.10
CA ALA A 179 1.25 5.61 -6.04
C ALA A 179 2.71 5.69 -5.56
N VAL A 180 3.12 4.71 -4.77
CA VAL A 180 4.53 4.41 -4.51
C VAL A 180 4.85 3.12 -5.24
N ALA A 181 5.94 3.09 -5.98
CA ALA A 181 6.41 1.94 -6.72
C ALA A 181 7.73 1.43 -6.11
N PRO A 182 7.66 0.50 -5.13
CA PRO A 182 8.83 -0.12 -4.54
C PRO A 182 9.68 -0.87 -5.54
N GLY A 183 11.01 -0.78 -5.38
CA GLY A 183 11.94 -1.77 -5.92
C GLY A 183 11.93 -3.06 -5.11
N LEU A 184 12.85 -3.98 -5.43
CA LEU A 184 13.02 -5.20 -4.66
C LEU A 184 13.38 -4.85 -3.21
N THR A 185 12.41 -5.07 -2.33
CA THR A 185 12.50 -4.73 -0.91
C THR A 185 12.68 -5.99 -0.08
N ARG A 186 13.66 -5.99 0.82
CA ARG A 186 13.95 -7.12 1.67
C ARG A 186 12.90 -7.26 2.75
N THR A 187 12.15 -8.35 2.72
CA THR A 187 11.11 -8.70 3.70
C THR A 187 11.25 -10.17 4.07
N LYS A 188 10.71 -10.59 5.22
CA LYS A 188 10.69 -12.02 5.62
C LYS A 188 10.14 -12.92 4.49
N SER A 189 9.06 -12.48 3.81
CA SER A 189 8.47 -13.23 2.69
C SER A 189 9.39 -13.26 1.47
N ALA A 190 9.99 -12.13 1.08
CA ALA A 190 10.90 -12.07 -0.07
C ALA A 190 12.16 -12.92 0.17
N ASP A 191 12.73 -12.89 1.38
CA ASP A 191 13.89 -13.72 1.75
C ASP A 191 13.57 -15.23 1.72
N ALA A 192 12.32 -15.61 2.01
CA ALA A 192 11.88 -17.01 2.00
C ALA A 192 11.52 -17.54 0.61
N THR A 193 11.14 -16.67 -0.33
CA THR A 193 10.56 -17.09 -1.62
C THR A 193 11.42 -16.77 -2.83
N LEU A 194 12.34 -15.80 -2.74
CA LEU A 194 13.15 -15.35 -3.86
C LEU A 194 14.56 -15.94 -3.81
N PRO A 195 15.18 -16.25 -4.97
CA PRO A 195 16.57 -16.68 -5.03
C PRO A 195 17.52 -15.63 -4.42
N GLY A 196 18.45 -16.07 -3.58
CA GLY A 196 19.36 -15.16 -2.87
C GLY A 196 20.29 -14.32 -3.76
N ASP A 197 20.55 -14.78 -4.99
CA ASP A 197 21.33 -14.03 -5.99
C ASP A 197 20.52 -12.93 -6.69
N LEU A 198 19.18 -13.03 -6.73
CA LEU A 198 18.32 -12.02 -7.31
C LEU A 198 18.53 -10.65 -6.62
N PHE A 199 18.67 -10.63 -5.30
CA PHE A 199 18.95 -9.40 -4.57
C PHE A 199 20.26 -8.75 -5.01
N ARG A 200 21.32 -9.55 -5.24
CA ARG A 200 22.61 -9.03 -5.74
C ARG A 200 22.50 -8.49 -7.16
N GLN A 201 21.78 -9.21 -8.02
CA GLN A 201 21.55 -8.80 -9.41
C GLN A 201 20.80 -7.46 -9.47
N VAL A 202 19.73 -7.30 -8.69
CA VAL A 202 18.96 -6.06 -8.65
C VAL A 202 19.79 -4.91 -8.09
N VAL A 203 20.54 -5.11 -7.01
CA VAL A 203 21.45 -4.08 -6.46
C VAL A 203 22.50 -3.64 -7.49
N ALA A 204 22.98 -4.55 -8.34
CA ALA A 204 23.92 -4.18 -9.41
C ALA A 204 23.31 -3.21 -10.44
N LEU A 205 22.00 -3.29 -10.69
CA LEU A 205 21.27 -2.41 -11.61
C LEU A 205 20.85 -1.07 -10.98
N GLN A 206 20.76 -0.99 -9.65
CA GLN A 206 20.39 0.24 -8.95
C GLN A 206 21.50 1.30 -8.97
N CYS A 207 21.12 2.57 -8.84
CA CYS A 207 22.06 3.66 -8.57
C CYS A 207 22.57 3.60 -7.12
N ILE A 208 21.67 3.36 -6.18
CA ILE A 208 21.99 3.17 -4.75
C ILE A 208 22.29 1.69 -4.49
N LYS A 209 23.55 1.39 -4.17
CA LYS A 209 24.09 0.02 -4.09
C LYS A 209 23.78 -0.68 -2.75
N ARG A 210 22.50 -0.79 -2.39
CA ARG A 210 22.02 -1.58 -1.26
C ARG A 210 20.62 -2.12 -1.53
N ASN A 211 20.21 -3.12 -0.79
CA ASN A 211 18.83 -3.59 -0.81
C ASN A 211 17.89 -2.51 -0.28
N GLY A 212 16.71 -2.40 -0.88
CA GLY A 212 15.61 -1.64 -0.32
C GLY A 212 15.07 -2.31 0.96
N THR A 213 14.63 -1.51 1.92
CA THR A 213 14.01 -1.98 3.17
C THR A 213 12.56 -1.51 3.25
N PRO A 214 11.71 -2.16 4.07
CA PRO A 214 10.36 -1.68 4.32
C PRO A 214 10.30 -0.23 4.82
N GLU A 215 11.30 0.21 5.58
CA GLU A 215 11.42 1.57 6.11
C GLU A 215 11.65 2.60 5.01
N ASP A 216 12.37 2.25 3.95
CA ASP A 216 12.55 3.14 2.78
C ASP A 216 11.17 3.45 2.16
N GLN A 217 10.31 2.44 2.04
CA GLN A 217 8.97 2.60 1.50
C GLN A 217 8.06 3.37 2.46
N ALA A 218 8.14 3.05 3.75
CA ALA A 218 7.35 3.72 4.78
C ALA A 218 7.67 5.22 4.90
N ALA A 219 8.91 5.63 4.62
CA ALA A 219 9.30 7.03 4.61
C ALA A 219 8.60 7.83 3.49
N VAL A 220 8.56 7.28 2.28
CA VAL A 220 7.87 7.91 1.13
C VAL A 220 6.36 7.95 1.38
N VAL A 221 5.75 6.85 1.85
CA VAL A 221 4.33 6.79 2.17
C VAL A 221 3.96 7.80 3.26
N SER A 222 4.75 7.89 4.32
CA SER A 222 4.51 8.88 5.39
C SER A 222 4.56 10.32 4.86
N PHE A 223 5.51 10.64 3.98
CA PHE A 223 5.57 11.96 3.35
C PHE A 223 4.31 12.23 2.52
N LEU A 224 3.92 11.30 1.63
CA LEU A 224 2.73 11.47 0.78
C LEU A 224 1.42 11.51 1.59
N ALA A 225 1.37 10.89 2.75
CA ALA A 225 0.24 10.92 3.67
C ALA A 225 0.15 12.23 4.49
N SER A 226 1.10 13.15 4.38
CA SER A 226 1.19 14.36 5.21
C SER A 226 0.54 15.58 4.57
N GLU A 227 0.45 16.66 5.34
CA GLU A 227 0.07 17.98 4.83
C GLU A 227 1.12 18.56 3.88
N GLU A 228 2.42 18.22 4.08
CA GLU A 228 3.53 18.70 3.27
C GLU A 228 3.41 18.27 1.80
N ALA A 229 2.77 17.11 1.54
CA ALA A 229 2.50 16.59 0.20
C ALA A 229 1.15 17.07 -0.39
N GLY A 230 0.53 18.09 0.18
CA GLY A 230 -0.81 18.55 -0.22
C GLY A 230 -0.93 19.04 -1.67
N PHE A 231 0.18 19.33 -2.34
CA PHE A 231 0.20 19.71 -3.77
C PHE A 231 0.74 18.63 -4.70
N ILE A 232 0.87 17.38 -4.18
CA ILE A 232 1.31 16.20 -4.95
C ILE A 232 0.11 15.26 -5.08
N THR A 233 -0.43 15.12 -6.29
CA THR A 233 -1.52 14.19 -6.60
C THR A 233 -1.40 13.64 -8.01
N GLY A 234 -1.93 12.44 -8.24
CA GLY A 234 -1.86 11.76 -9.52
C GLY A 234 -0.46 11.21 -9.87
N GLN A 235 0.48 11.20 -8.93
CA GLN A 235 1.88 10.84 -9.21
C GLN A 235 2.20 9.41 -8.84
N THR A 236 3.19 8.84 -9.52
CA THR A 236 3.83 7.58 -9.15
C THR A 236 5.28 7.85 -8.77
N ILE A 237 5.63 7.59 -7.52
CA ILE A 237 6.98 7.80 -7.00
C ILE A 237 7.72 6.45 -6.98
N LEU A 238 8.79 6.33 -7.76
CA LEU A 238 9.68 5.17 -7.70
C LEU A 238 10.55 5.24 -6.45
N ALA A 239 10.47 4.21 -5.61
CA ALA A 239 11.30 4.05 -4.42
C ALA A 239 12.10 2.74 -4.55
N ASP A 240 13.00 2.69 -5.54
CA ASP A 240 13.67 1.50 -6.05
C ASP A 240 15.19 1.62 -6.15
N GLY A 241 15.77 2.62 -5.50
CA GLY A 241 17.20 2.88 -5.55
C GLY A 241 17.73 3.38 -6.91
N GLY A 242 16.81 3.83 -7.79
CA GLY A 242 17.14 4.33 -9.12
C GLY A 242 17.38 3.21 -10.14
N GLN A 243 16.71 2.06 -9.98
CA GLN A 243 16.69 0.99 -10.98
C GLN A 243 15.83 1.41 -12.18
N GLY A 244 14.59 1.86 -11.93
CA GLY A 244 13.73 2.48 -12.92
C GLY A 244 13.91 4.00 -12.93
N ARG A 245 13.70 4.62 -14.08
CA ARG A 245 13.72 6.08 -14.25
C ARG A 245 12.59 6.46 -15.20
N THR A 246 11.76 7.39 -14.80
CA THR A 246 10.63 7.95 -15.57
C THR A 246 10.97 9.37 -16.00
#